data_5b1824398248ac3163242484ebc0fe95
#
_entry.id   5b1824398248ac3163242484ebc0fe95
#
_cell.length_a   1.000
_cell.length_b   1.000
_cell.length_c   1.000
_cell.angle_alpha   90.00
_cell.angle_beta   90.00
_cell.angle_gamma   90.00
#
_symmetry.space_group_name_H-M   'P 1'
#
loop_
_entity.id
_entity.type
_entity.pdbx_description
1 polymer ?
#
loop_
_entity_poly.entity_id
_entity_poly.type
_entity_poly.pdbx_seq_one_letter_code
_entity_poly.pdbx_strand_id
1 'polypeptide(L)'
;MMLATLAAFSCGHSEPVETPAQGLYMKLYHSVKEGKILYGHQDDLCYGHAWKVEDWESDDLVRSDVKAVTGMYPAVVGFELGGIEMGDKASLDSVDFNLIRKAAKLHAERGGIVTISWHPRNPLTGGDAWDVSSDQVVISLLEGGELHDLFMNTWLPRLGDFLESLGATPVIFRPWHECSGSWFWWGSELCSADEYKALFRTTWSYLTETRGLKNLLWCYSPNGGFDPDEYMARYPGDDVIDLLGVDQYEFIGPDGFGPSGERFAAEVIRSLGILHAFSIGHDKLMCLSETGLEGIPDPTWWTEVLYPAIKDFPIAYVLTWRNACDKPGHFYAAWEGFENAPDFKAFSEADNIGFLKP
;
A
#
# COMPACT_ATOMS: atom_id res chain seq x y z
N MET A 1 -43.64 58.46 1.62
CA MET A 1 -42.33 57.89 1.07
C MET A 1 -41.71 57.14 2.18
N MET A 2 -41.88 55.78 2.21
CA MET A 2 -41.30 54.87 3.18
C MET A 2 -40.19 54.11 2.45
N LEU A 3 -38.94 54.31 2.83
CA LEU A 3 -37.81 53.50 2.37
C LEU A 3 -37.84 52.17 3.13
N ALA A 4 -37.99 51.06 2.41
CA ALA A 4 -37.77 49.72 2.92
C ALA A 4 -36.31 49.35 2.71
N THR A 5 -35.57 49.16 3.80
CA THR A 5 -34.19 48.62 3.82
C THR A 5 -34.26 47.09 3.66
N LEU A 6 -33.83 46.60 2.51
CA LEU A 6 -33.54 45.15 2.32
C LEU A 6 -32.26 44.80 3.07
N ALA A 7 -32.39 44.01 4.13
CA ALA A 7 -31.26 43.34 4.75
C ALA A 7 -30.91 42.10 3.90
N ALA A 8 -29.79 42.14 3.22
CA ALA A 8 -29.22 40.97 2.54
C ALA A 8 -28.64 40.02 3.59
N PHE A 9 -29.29 38.87 3.81
CA PHE A 9 -28.69 37.75 4.54
C PHE A 9 -27.64 37.09 3.62
N SER A 10 -26.37 37.37 3.86
CA SER A 10 -25.25 36.63 3.31
C SER A 10 -25.25 35.24 3.98
N CYS A 11 -25.77 34.25 3.29
CA CYS A 11 -25.56 32.85 3.64
C CYS A 11 -24.10 32.53 3.34
N GLY A 12 -23.23 32.59 4.33
CA GLY A 12 -21.84 32.15 4.23
C GLY A 12 -21.83 30.63 3.98
N HIS A 13 -21.72 30.25 2.73
CA HIS A 13 -21.29 28.90 2.39
C HIS A 13 -19.80 28.83 2.77
N SER A 14 -19.50 28.22 3.93
CA SER A 14 -18.15 27.76 4.21
C SER A 14 -17.83 26.70 3.15
N GLU A 15 -16.82 26.93 2.33
CA GLU A 15 -16.31 25.86 1.46
C GLU A 15 -16.05 24.63 2.31
N PRO A 16 -16.41 23.42 1.86
CA PRO A 16 -16.15 22.20 2.61
C PRO A 16 -14.63 22.10 2.82
N VAL A 17 -14.23 21.96 4.08
CA VAL A 17 -12.82 21.78 4.44
C VAL A 17 -12.34 20.47 3.81
N GLU A 18 -11.33 20.55 2.94
CA GLU A 18 -10.71 19.40 2.30
C GLU A 18 -10.19 18.43 3.37
N THR A 19 -10.57 17.16 3.27
CA THR A 19 -10.06 16.12 4.18
C THR A 19 -8.62 15.78 3.87
N PRO A 20 -7.83 15.25 4.84
CA PRO A 20 -6.47 14.79 4.56
C PRO A 20 -6.40 13.78 3.42
N ALA A 21 -7.37 12.86 3.33
CA ALA A 21 -7.46 11.89 2.22
C ALA A 21 -7.68 12.59 0.86
N GLN A 22 -8.58 13.58 0.80
CA GLN A 22 -8.81 14.35 -0.44
C GLN A 22 -7.55 15.10 -0.88
N GLY A 23 -6.82 15.72 0.06
CA GLY A 23 -5.55 16.38 -0.23
C GLY A 23 -4.52 15.41 -0.79
N LEU A 24 -4.41 14.19 -0.22
CA LEU A 24 -3.55 13.14 -0.76
C LEU A 24 -3.97 12.69 -2.15
N TYR A 25 -5.28 12.47 -2.36
CA TYR A 25 -5.79 12.09 -3.69
C TYR A 25 -5.41 13.11 -4.75
N MET A 26 -5.62 14.40 -4.46
CA MET A 26 -5.27 15.48 -5.38
C MET A 26 -3.76 15.56 -5.63
N LYS A 27 -2.92 15.32 -4.61
CA LYS A 27 -1.47 15.24 -4.77
C LYS A 27 -1.05 14.13 -5.74
N LEU A 28 -1.61 12.92 -5.57
CA LEU A 28 -1.38 11.79 -6.47
C LEU A 28 -1.88 12.08 -7.89
N TYR A 29 -3.08 12.65 -8.01
CA TYR A 29 -3.67 13.03 -9.28
C TYR A 29 -2.79 14.02 -10.05
N HIS A 30 -2.29 15.07 -9.39
CA HIS A 30 -1.38 16.03 -10.02
C HIS A 30 -0.07 15.38 -10.45
N SER A 31 0.52 14.51 -9.63
CA SER A 31 1.74 13.77 -9.99
C SER A 31 1.53 12.94 -11.26
N VAL A 32 0.41 12.21 -11.34
CA VAL A 32 0.04 11.43 -12.54
C VAL A 32 -0.16 12.34 -13.77
N LYS A 33 -0.83 13.48 -13.59
CA LYS A 33 -1.04 14.46 -14.70
C LYS A 33 0.25 15.09 -15.20
N GLU A 34 1.26 15.22 -14.35
CA GLU A 34 2.61 15.64 -14.70
C GLU A 34 3.45 14.51 -15.32
N GLY A 35 2.88 13.33 -15.49
CA GLY A 35 3.56 12.14 -16.00
C GLY A 35 4.58 11.55 -15.04
N LYS A 36 4.44 11.78 -13.74
CA LYS A 36 5.35 11.25 -12.70
C LYS A 36 4.82 9.96 -12.10
N ILE A 37 5.73 9.02 -11.91
CA ILE A 37 5.54 7.77 -11.17
C ILE A 37 6.35 7.90 -9.88
N LEU A 38 5.70 7.89 -8.73
CA LEU A 38 6.39 8.03 -7.45
C LEU A 38 7.00 6.68 -7.04
N TYR A 39 8.30 6.68 -6.72
CA TYR A 39 8.96 5.48 -6.22
C TYR A 39 8.69 5.27 -4.73
N GLY A 40 8.37 4.04 -4.36
CA GLY A 40 8.10 3.62 -2.98
C GLY A 40 8.98 2.46 -2.53
N HIS A 41 9.19 2.38 -1.20
CA HIS A 41 9.89 1.28 -0.55
C HIS A 41 9.23 0.94 0.79
N GLN A 42 9.08 -0.36 1.06
CA GLN A 42 8.47 -0.86 2.29
C GLN A 42 9.44 -0.71 3.47
N ASP A 43 8.96 -0.18 4.61
CA ASP A 43 9.66 -0.03 5.90
C ASP A 43 10.98 0.76 5.87
N ASP A 44 11.27 1.49 4.81
CA ASP A 44 12.58 2.12 4.53
C ASP A 44 13.13 3.00 5.67
N LEU A 45 12.28 3.57 6.52
CA LEU A 45 12.69 4.41 7.64
C LEU A 45 12.81 3.66 8.97
N CYS A 46 12.42 2.40 9.02
CA CYS A 46 12.44 1.59 10.24
C CYS A 46 13.64 0.67 10.29
N TYR A 47 14.01 0.11 9.16
CA TYR A 47 15.16 -0.74 8.96
C TYR A 47 15.52 -0.80 7.47
N GLY A 48 16.69 -1.38 7.17
CA GLY A 48 17.17 -1.68 5.83
C GLY A 48 18.14 -2.83 5.85
N HIS A 49 18.86 -3.05 4.76
CA HIS A 49 19.85 -4.09 4.68
C HIS A 49 20.93 -3.90 5.76
N ALA A 50 21.03 -4.85 6.68
CA ALA A 50 21.98 -4.85 7.80
C ALA A 50 21.87 -3.68 8.80
N TRP A 51 20.71 -3.04 8.94
CA TRP A 51 20.47 -2.07 10.00
C TRP A 51 18.99 -2.01 10.38
N LYS A 52 18.71 -1.58 11.61
CA LYS A 52 17.36 -1.26 12.10
C LYS A 52 17.44 -0.11 13.12
N VAL A 53 16.32 0.53 13.35
CA VAL A 53 16.14 1.50 14.44
C VAL A 53 16.01 0.71 15.74
N GLU A 54 16.95 0.94 16.68
CA GLU A 54 16.96 0.25 17.98
C GLU A 54 16.18 1.03 19.04
N ASP A 55 16.27 2.35 19.04
CA ASP A 55 15.59 3.25 19.97
C ASP A 55 14.80 4.30 19.18
N TRP A 56 13.54 4.00 18.94
CA TRP A 56 12.68 4.86 18.13
C TRP A 56 12.39 6.22 18.80
N GLU A 57 12.52 6.35 20.13
CA GLU A 57 12.27 7.61 20.83
C GLU A 57 13.33 8.66 20.48
N SER A 58 14.59 8.26 20.45
CA SER A 58 15.73 9.16 20.20
C SER A 58 16.21 9.22 18.75
N ASP A 59 15.80 8.28 17.88
CA ASP A 59 16.27 8.23 16.49
C ASP A 59 15.59 9.31 15.64
N ASP A 60 16.38 10.02 14.82
CA ASP A 60 15.90 11.07 13.91
C ASP A 60 15.26 10.53 12.62
N LEU A 61 15.30 9.22 12.41
CA LEU A 61 14.78 8.51 11.22
C LEU A 61 15.28 9.12 9.91
N VAL A 62 16.57 9.38 9.84
CA VAL A 62 17.25 9.97 8.66
C VAL A 62 17.92 8.91 7.78
N ARG A 63 18.05 7.68 8.30
CA ARG A 63 18.65 6.56 7.58
C ARG A 63 17.63 5.94 6.63
N SER A 64 18.09 5.57 5.44
CA SER A 64 17.32 4.96 4.37
C SER A 64 18.29 4.32 3.39
N ASP A 65 18.05 3.07 3.00
CA ASP A 65 18.84 2.39 1.97
C ASP A 65 18.68 3.08 0.62
N VAL A 66 17.47 3.48 0.29
CA VAL A 66 17.15 4.23 -0.94
C VAL A 66 17.91 5.54 -0.99
N LYS A 67 17.90 6.31 0.10
CA LYS A 67 18.63 7.59 0.18
C LYS A 67 20.14 7.39 0.12
N ALA A 68 20.67 6.35 0.70
CA ALA A 68 22.10 6.08 0.68
C ALA A 68 22.62 5.87 -0.76
N VAL A 69 21.80 5.28 -1.64
CA VAL A 69 22.16 5.08 -3.06
C VAL A 69 21.83 6.29 -3.93
N THR A 70 20.63 6.87 -3.77
CA THR A 70 20.10 7.87 -4.69
C THR A 70 20.36 9.31 -4.27
N GLY A 71 20.62 9.54 -2.99
CA GLY A 71 20.65 10.87 -2.37
C GLY A 71 19.26 11.40 -1.99
N MET A 72 18.19 10.65 -2.27
CA MET A 72 16.79 11.03 -2.04
C MET A 72 16.06 9.94 -1.28
N TYR A 73 15.04 10.32 -0.49
CA TYR A 73 14.15 9.33 0.14
C TYR A 73 13.17 8.75 -0.90
N PRO A 74 12.62 7.53 -0.70
CA PRO A 74 11.46 7.11 -1.47
C PRO A 74 10.34 8.13 -1.30
N ALA A 75 9.59 8.42 -2.37
CA ALA A 75 8.45 9.34 -2.29
C ALA A 75 7.27 8.71 -1.53
N VAL A 76 7.16 7.38 -1.58
CA VAL A 76 6.16 6.60 -0.87
C VAL A 76 6.87 5.65 0.10
N VAL A 77 6.47 5.62 1.37
CA VAL A 77 6.95 4.62 2.34
C VAL A 77 5.78 3.74 2.74
N GLY A 78 5.97 2.43 2.59
CA GLY A 78 5.02 1.43 3.04
C GLY A 78 5.28 1.01 4.48
N PHE A 79 4.23 0.60 5.21
CA PHE A 79 4.30 -0.01 6.54
C PHE A 79 3.32 -1.16 6.65
N GLU A 80 3.55 -2.04 7.62
CA GLU A 80 2.77 -3.24 7.87
C GLU A 80 2.16 -3.22 9.28
N LEU A 81 0.88 -3.60 9.41
CA LEU A 81 0.17 -3.61 10.69
C LEU A 81 -0.22 -4.99 11.21
N GLY A 82 0.19 -6.10 10.56
CA GLY A 82 -0.10 -7.45 11.06
C GLY A 82 0.38 -7.63 12.51
N GLY A 83 -0.47 -8.18 13.39
CA GLY A 83 -0.23 -8.30 14.81
C GLY A 83 -0.92 -7.22 15.66
N ILE A 84 -1.30 -6.07 15.06
CA ILE A 84 -2.00 -5.03 15.82
C ILE A 84 -3.36 -5.49 16.33
N GLU A 85 -4.06 -6.32 15.57
CA GLU A 85 -5.33 -6.94 15.93
C GLU A 85 -5.20 -7.84 17.15
N MET A 86 -4.02 -8.41 17.38
CA MET A 86 -3.71 -9.23 18.54
C MET A 86 -3.36 -8.38 19.78
N GLY A 87 -3.05 -7.09 19.59
CA GLY A 87 -2.52 -6.21 20.64
C GLY A 87 -1.03 -6.42 20.88
N ASP A 88 -0.33 -6.92 19.87
CA ASP A 88 1.13 -7.02 19.88
C ASP A 88 1.76 -5.60 19.93
N LYS A 89 3.02 -5.51 20.32
CA LYS A 89 3.75 -4.24 20.35
C LYS A 89 4.42 -3.91 19.03
N ALA A 90 4.63 -4.92 18.21
CA ALA A 90 5.34 -4.81 16.94
C ALA A 90 4.58 -5.57 15.84
N SER A 91 4.80 -5.14 14.60
CA SER A 91 4.26 -5.80 13.40
C SER A 91 4.88 -7.18 13.18
N LEU A 92 4.32 -7.93 12.24
CA LEU A 92 4.88 -9.22 11.82
C LEU A 92 6.34 -9.10 11.31
N ASP A 93 6.75 -7.92 10.84
CA ASP A 93 8.13 -7.59 10.44
C ASP A 93 9.00 -7.11 11.61
N SER A 94 8.51 -7.30 12.85
CA SER A 94 9.21 -6.93 14.09
C SER A 94 9.48 -5.42 14.25
N VAL A 95 8.67 -4.57 13.63
CA VAL A 95 8.73 -3.11 13.77
C VAL A 95 7.75 -2.65 14.85
N ASP A 96 8.23 -1.94 15.88
CA ASP A 96 7.40 -1.36 16.93
C ASP A 96 6.35 -0.42 16.34
N PHE A 97 5.08 -0.57 16.71
CA PHE A 97 3.99 0.27 16.18
C PHE A 97 4.15 1.76 16.51
N ASN A 98 4.88 2.12 17.57
CA ASN A 98 5.21 3.52 17.84
C ASN A 98 6.26 4.05 16.87
N LEU A 99 7.23 3.20 16.47
CA LEU A 99 8.17 3.53 15.41
C LEU A 99 7.45 3.74 14.07
N ILE A 100 6.54 2.83 13.68
CA ILE A 100 5.73 2.99 12.47
C ILE A 100 4.96 4.31 12.51
N ARG A 101 4.30 4.63 13.64
CA ARG A 101 3.55 5.88 13.80
C ARG A 101 4.46 7.10 13.66
N LYS A 102 5.64 7.09 14.28
CA LYS A 102 6.62 8.19 14.18
C LYS A 102 7.13 8.35 12.75
N ALA A 103 7.52 7.25 12.11
CA ALA A 103 8.04 7.23 10.75
C ALA A 103 7.00 7.73 9.74
N ALA A 104 5.76 7.25 9.84
CA ALA A 104 4.66 7.67 8.97
C ALA A 104 4.39 9.18 9.06
N LYS A 105 4.29 9.73 10.29
CA LYS A 105 4.09 11.18 10.50
C LYS A 105 5.25 11.99 9.96
N LEU A 106 6.48 11.61 10.30
CA LEU A 106 7.67 12.32 9.87
C LEU A 106 7.83 12.30 8.35
N HIS A 107 7.54 11.15 7.71
CA HIS A 107 7.61 11.05 6.25
C HIS A 107 6.60 11.96 5.57
N ALA A 108 5.36 11.99 6.07
CA ALA A 108 4.32 12.89 5.58
C ALA A 108 4.67 14.38 5.81
N GLU A 109 5.23 14.74 6.96
CA GLU A 109 5.72 16.10 7.27
C GLU A 109 6.83 16.54 6.33
N ARG A 110 7.70 15.62 5.90
CA ARG A 110 8.72 15.85 4.86
C ARG A 110 8.12 16.00 3.45
N GLY A 111 6.82 15.81 3.30
CA GLY A 111 6.12 15.85 2.01
C GLY A 111 6.06 14.51 1.29
N GLY A 112 6.40 13.41 1.95
CA GLY A 112 6.24 12.06 1.44
C GLY A 112 4.80 11.56 1.50
N ILE A 113 4.59 10.33 1.06
CA ILE A 113 3.31 9.61 1.04
C ILE A 113 3.46 8.33 1.84
N VAL A 114 2.43 7.98 2.58
CA VAL A 114 2.38 6.77 3.40
C VAL A 114 1.38 5.78 2.81
N THR A 115 1.79 4.52 2.65
CA THR A 115 0.87 3.41 2.39
C THR A 115 0.97 2.38 3.50
N ILE A 116 -0.12 1.70 3.81
CA ILE A 116 -0.18 0.73 4.90
C ILE A 116 -0.91 -0.52 4.43
N SER A 117 -0.25 -1.67 4.56
CA SER A 117 -0.84 -3.00 4.43
C SER A 117 -1.20 -3.59 5.79
N TRP A 118 -2.00 -4.64 5.79
CA TRP A 118 -2.39 -5.36 6.99
C TRP A 118 -2.48 -6.85 6.68
N HIS A 119 -1.59 -7.64 7.31
CA HIS A 119 -1.57 -9.11 7.27
C HIS A 119 -2.04 -9.67 8.61
N PRO A 120 -3.35 -9.64 8.91
CA PRO A 120 -3.84 -10.14 10.21
C PRO A 120 -3.66 -11.65 10.34
N ARG A 121 -3.46 -12.09 11.57
CA ARG A 121 -3.42 -13.52 11.90
C ARG A 121 -4.72 -14.20 11.52
N ASN A 122 -4.68 -15.53 11.36
CA ASN A 122 -5.89 -16.31 11.15
C ASN A 122 -6.65 -16.43 12.51
N PRO A 123 -7.84 -15.81 12.65
CA PRO A 123 -8.55 -15.77 13.93
C PRO A 123 -9.20 -17.10 14.31
N LEU A 124 -9.44 -17.97 13.34
CA LEU A 124 -10.10 -19.26 13.57
C LEU A 124 -9.11 -20.32 14.06
N THR A 125 -7.87 -20.29 13.52
CA THR A 125 -6.85 -21.30 13.81
C THR A 125 -5.79 -20.81 14.80
N GLY A 126 -5.63 -19.48 14.92
CA GLY A 126 -4.54 -18.84 15.67
C GLY A 126 -3.20 -18.82 14.92
N GLY A 127 -3.17 -19.24 13.66
CA GLY A 127 -2.02 -19.15 12.76
C GLY A 127 -1.72 -17.73 12.27
N ASP A 128 -0.80 -17.61 11.33
CA ASP A 128 -0.49 -16.33 10.67
C ASP A 128 -1.43 -16.05 9.47
N ALA A 129 -1.12 -15.02 8.68
CA ALA A 129 -1.89 -14.65 7.49
C ALA A 129 -1.84 -15.75 6.40
N TRP A 130 -0.78 -16.55 6.37
CA TRP A 130 -0.54 -17.65 5.42
C TRP A 130 -1.13 -18.99 5.88
N ASP A 131 -1.80 -19.03 7.03
CA ASP A 131 -2.51 -20.23 7.46
C ASP A 131 -3.83 -20.41 6.70
N VAL A 132 -3.77 -21.16 5.62
CA VAL A 132 -4.88 -21.48 4.69
C VAL A 132 -5.55 -22.82 5.03
N SER A 133 -5.40 -23.31 6.26
CA SER A 133 -5.93 -24.63 6.67
C SER A 133 -7.45 -24.69 6.79
N SER A 134 -8.15 -23.55 6.66
CA SER A 134 -9.61 -23.48 6.71
C SER A 134 -10.16 -22.44 5.73
N ASP A 135 -11.21 -22.81 5.03
CA ASP A 135 -12.03 -21.94 4.17
C ASP A 135 -13.20 -21.28 4.92
N GLN A 136 -13.29 -21.48 6.24
CA GLN A 136 -14.36 -20.93 7.07
C GLN A 136 -13.98 -19.60 7.74
N VAL A 137 -12.75 -19.10 7.53
CA VAL A 137 -12.24 -17.94 8.26
C VAL A 137 -13.03 -16.68 7.95
N VAL A 138 -13.18 -16.34 6.67
CA VAL A 138 -13.86 -15.09 6.26
C VAL A 138 -15.32 -15.12 6.69
N ILE A 139 -16.05 -16.19 6.45
CA ILE A 139 -17.47 -16.28 6.82
C ILE A 139 -17.68 -16.20 8.33
N SER A 140 -16.71 -16.68 9.14
CA SER A 140 -16.78 -16.61 10.59
C SER A 140 -16.69 -15.17 11.13
N LEU A 141 -16.07 -14.24 10.36
CA LEU A 141 -15.93 -12.83 10.73
C LEU A 141 -17.13 -11.97 10.28
N LEU A 142 -17.90 -12.44 9.31
CA LEU A 142 -19.07 -11.70 8.80
C LEU A 142 -20.25 -11.75 9.76
N GLU A 143 -21.28 -10.94 9.52
CA GLU A 143 -22.48 -10.87 10.34
C GLU A 143 -23.12 -12.26 10.47
N GLY A 144 -23.34 -12.68 11.71
CA GLY A 144 -23.85 -14.00 12.07
C GLY A 144 -22.78 -15.09 12.20
N GLY A 145 -21.52 -14.81 11.90
CA GLY A 145 -20.39 -15.71 12.10
C GLY A 145 -19.92 -15.75 13.56
N GLU A 146 -19.28 -16.83 13.94
CA GLU A 146 -18.88 -17.09 15.35
C GLU A 146 -17.79 -16.13 15.87
N LEU A 147 -16.99 -15.52 14.98
CA LEU A 147 -15.91 -14.57 15.28
C LEU A 147 -16.28 -13.13 14.95
N HIS A 148 -17.53 -12.86 14.58
CA HIS A 148 -17.98 -11.50 14.25
C HIS A 148 -17.75 -10.51 15.41
N ASP A 149 -18.08 -10.91 16.63
CA ASP A 149 -17.87 -10.08 17.82
C ASP A 149 -16.38 -9.81 18.09
N LEU A 150 -15.50 -10.76 17.85
CA LEU A 150 -14.05 -10.58 17.93
C LEU A 150 -13.58 -9.55 16.91
N PHE A 151 -14.04 -9.68 15.68
CA PHE A 151 -13.69 -8.77 14.58
C PHE A 151 -14.15 -7.34 14.87
N MET A 152 -15.43 -7.16 15.15
CA MET A 152 -16.05 -5.84 15.33
C MET A 152 -15.69 -5.15 16.65
N ASN A 153 -15.48 -5.91 17.73
CA ASN A 153 -15.31 -5.35 19.08
C ASN A 153 -13.87 -5.42 19.60
N THR A 154 -12.94 -6.05 18.84
CA THR A 154 -11.53 -6.14 19.25
C THR A 154 -10.58 -5.78 18.11
N TRP A 155 -10.65 -6.44 16.97
CA TRP A 155 -9.69 -6.29 15.89
C TRP A 155 -9.82 -4.94 15.20
N LEU A 156 -11.00 -4.62 14.69
CA LEU A 156 -11.24 -3.33 14.05
C LEU A 156 -11.05 -2.13 14.99
N PRO A 157 -11.45 -2.19 16.28
CA PRO A 157 -11.09 -1.14 17.24
C PRO A 157 -9.58 -0.91 17.36
N ARG A 158 -8.76 -1.95 17.52
CA ARG A 158 -7.31 -1.81 17.65
C ARG A 158 -6.67 -1.23 16.38
N LEU A 159 -7.08 -1.72 15.22
CA LEU A 159 -6.68 -1.16 13.93
C LEU A 159 -7.09 0.31 13.81
N GLY A 160 -8.34 0.62 14.16
CA GLY A 160 -8.89 1.98 14.14
C GLY A 160 -8.15 2.92 15.09
N ASP A 161 -7.83 2.47 16.30
CA ASP A 161 -7.06 3.26 17.28
C ASP A 161 -5.66 3.65 16.74
N PHE A 162 -5.00 2.72 16.06
CA PHE A 162 -3.72 3.01 15.42
C PHE A 162 -3.88 4.04 14.30
N LEU A 163 -4.79 3.81 13.36
CA LEU A 163 -5.01 4.70 12.21
C LEU A 163 -5.48 6.10 12.66
N GLU A 164 -6.31 6.20 13.70
CA GLU A 164 -6.72 7.46 14.31
C GLU A 164 -5.54 8.19 14.95
N SER A 165 -4.60 7.45 15.57
CA SER A 165 -3.41 8.01 16.20
C SER A 165 -2.45 8.69 15.23
N LEU A 166 -2.58 8.44 13.93
CA LEU A 166 -1.87 9.15 12.86
C LEU A 166 -2.38 10.60 12.68
N GLY A 167 -3.58 10.91 13.20
CA GLY A 167 -4.16 12.25 13.15
C GLY A 167 -4.47 12.69 11.71
N ALA A 168 -3.94 13.84 11.31
CA ALA A 168 -4.13 14.38 9.96
C ALA A 168 -3.16 13.79 8.91
N THR A 169 -2.28 12.84 9.27
CA THR A 169 -1.41 12.17 8.31
C THR A 169 -2.24 11.31 7.36
N PRO A 170 -2.30 11.63 6.06
CA PRO A 170 -3.07 10.84 5.12
C PRO A 170 -2.34 9.55 4.75
N VAL A 171 -3.10 8.49 4.55
CA VAL A 171 -2.60 7.13 4.30
C VAL A 171 -3.34 6.49 3.14
N ILE A 172 -2.62 5.80 2.26
CA ILE A 172 -3.19 4.83 1.32
C ILE A 172 -3.30 3.51 2.09
N PHE A 173 -4.51 3.14 2.51
CA PHE A 173 -4.73 1.90 3.27
C PHE A 173 -5.11 0.76 2.32
N ARG A 174 -4.41 -0.35 2.46
CA ARG A 174 -4.44 -1.48 1.55
C ARG A 174 -4.69 -2.80 2.30
N PRO A 175 -5.87 -2.95 2.96
CA PRO A 175 -6.23 -4.20 3.62
C PRO A 175 -6.58 -5.27 2.60
N TRP A 176 -6.47 -6.54 3.00
CA TRP A 176 -6.96 -7.69 2.24
C TRP A 176 -6.39 -7.78 0.81
N HIS A 177 -5.14 -7.31 0.64
CA HIS A 177 -4.43 -7.32 -0.64
C HIS A 177 -4.16 -8.74 -1.14
N GLU A 178 -3.72 -8.86 -2.40
CA GLU A 178 -3.42 -10.13 -3.06
C GLU A 178 -4.56 -11.18 -3.02
N CYS A 179 -5.81 -10.71 -2.94
CA CYS A 179 -6.99 -11.56 -2.74
C CYS A 179 -7.31 -12.51 -3.89
N SER A 180 -6.67 -12.36 -5.06
CA SER A 180 -6.76 -13.28 -6.19
C SER A 180 -5.85 -14.51 -6.03
N GLY A 181 -4.84 -14.44 -5.14
CA GLY A 181 -4.01 -15.57 -4.75
C GLY A 181 -4.69 -16.51 -3.76
N SER A 182 -4.03 -17.63 -3.44
CA SER A 182 -4.53 -18.66 -2.51
C SER A 182 -3.65 -18.83 -1.26
N TRP A 183 -2.67 -17.93 -1.05
CA TRP A 183 -1.72 -18.03 0.06
C TRP A 183 -2.11 -17.27 1.32
N PHE A 184 -3.14 -16.43 1.28
CA PHE A 184 -3.73 -15.80 2.44
C PHE A 184 -5.10 -16.38 2.77
N TRP A 185 -5.50 -16.42 4.04
CA TRP A 185 -6.79 -16.96 4.45
C TRP A 185 -8.01 -16.16 3.91
N TRP A 186 -7.80 -14.97 3.34
CA TRP A 186 -8.82 -14.20 2.60
C TRP A 186 -8.70 -14.35 1.08
N GLY A 187 -7.88 -15.27 0.61
CA GLY A 187 -7.59 -15.50 -0.81
C GLY A 187 -8.72 -16.18 -1.58
N SER A 188 -8.53 -16.30 -2.89
CA SER A 188 -9.59 -16.72 -3.83
C SER A 188 -10.10 -18.14 -3.63
N GLU A 189 -9.26 -19.04 -3.11
CA GLU A 189 -9.66 -20.44 -2.82
C GLU A 189 -10.25 -20.61 -1.40
N LEU A 190 -10.12 -19.59 -0.54
CA LEU A 190 -10.47 -19.65 0.89
C LEU A 190 -11.81 -18.95 1.19
N CYS A 191 -12.29 -18.11 0.30
CA CYS A 191 -13.61 -17.47 0.42
C CYS A 191 -14.17 -17.11 -0.94
N SER A 192 -15.48 -17.01 -1.04
CA SER A 192 -16.15 -16.53 -2.25
C SER A 192 -15.88 -15.05 -2.51
N ALA A 193 -16.12 -14.59 -3.74
CA ALA A 193 -15.99 -13.18 -4.09
C ALA A 193 -16.94 -12.28 -3.26
N ASP A 194 -18.13 -12.76 -2.95
CA ASP A 194 -19.11 -11.99 -2.15
C ASP A 194 -18.70 -11.90 -0.68
N GLU A 195 -18.17 -12.98 -0.11
CA GLU A 195 -17.60 -12.96 1.25
C GLU A 195 -16.41 -12.01 1.36
N TYR A 196 -15.50 -12.03 0.39
CA TYR A 196 -14.38 -11.07 0.33
C TYR A 196 -14.88 -9.61 0.26
N LYS A 197 -15.82 -9.32 -0.65
CA LYS A 197 -16.41 -7.98 -0.76
C LYS A 197 -17.09 -7.55 0.55
N ALA A 198 -17.79 -8.46 1.22
CA ALA A 198 -18.41 -8.20 2.50
C ALA A 198 -17.36 -7.90 3.58
N LEU A 199 -16.26 -8.67 3.66
CA LEU A 199 -15.15 -8.42 4.58
C LEU A 199 -14.53 -7.05 4.37
N PHE A 200 -14.21 -6.70 3.11
CA PHE A 200 -13.64 -5.40 2.76
C PHE A 200 -14.59 -4.25 3.13
N ARG A 201 -15.86 -4.35 2.75
CA ARG A 201 -16.87 -3.32 3.03
C ARG A 201 -17.16 -3.17 4.52
N THR A 202 -17.17 -4.27 5.29
CA THR A 202 -17.30 -4.21 6.75
C THR A 202 -16.13 -3.44 7.39
N THR A 203 -14.91 -3.71 6.94
CA THR A 203 -13.71 -2.98 7.38
C THR A 203 -13.78 -1.50 7.03
N TRP A 204 -14.17 -1.19 5.79
CA TRP A 204 -14.34 0.19 5.31
C TRP A 204 -15.41 0.95 6.11
N SER A 205 -16.61 0.36 6.26
CA SER A 205 -17.72 1.00 6.99
C SER A 205 -17.36 1.25 8.46
N TYR A 206 -16.68 0.29 9.10
CA TYR A 206 -16.23 0.49 10.47
C TYR A 206 -15.25 1.66 10.60
N LEU A 207 -14.21 1.71 9.79
CA LEU A 207 -13.17 2.73 9.89
C LEU A 207 -13.66 4.11 9.39
N THR A 208 -14.42 4.15 8.30
CA THR A 208 -14.83 5.39 7.65
C THR A 208 -16.14 5.95 8.22
N GLU A 209 -17.17 5.11 8.44
CA GLU A 209 -18.48 5.56 8.90
C GLU A 209 -18.61 5.53 10.43
N THR A 210 -18.23 4.40 11.06
CA THR A 210 -18.37 4.24 12.52
C THR A 210 -17.30 5.04 13.28
N ARG A 211 -16.01 4.93 12.89
CA ARG A 211 -14.92 5.69 13.51
C ARG A 211 -14.78 7.11 12.94
N GLY A 212 -15.31 7.35 11.74
CA GLY A 212 -15.28 8.66 11.09
C GLY A 212 -13.88 9.10 10.63
N LEU A 213 -12.97 8.17 10.35
CA LEU A 213 -11.62 8.49 9.86
C LEU A 213 -11.69 9.18 8.51
N LYS A 214 -10.97 10.31 8.35
CA LYS A 214 -10.97 11.15 7.15
C LYS A 214 -9.59 11.24 6.50
N ASN A 215 -8.66 10.42 6.96
CA ASN A 215 -7.27 10.41 6.51
C ASN A 215 -6.92 9.17 5.67
N LEU A 216 -7.89 8.32 5.31
CA LEU A 216 -7.67 7.09 4.55
C LEU A 216 -8.11 7.22 3.10
N LEU A 217 -7.22 6.88 2.16
CA LEU A 217 -7.55 6.46 0.79
C LEU A 217 -7.51 4.94 0.74
N TRP A 218 -8.48 4.33 0.08
CA TRP A 218 -8.65 2.89 0.03
C TRP A 218 -8.12 2.32 -1.28
N CYS A 219 -7.21 1.37 -1.18
CA CYS A 219 -6.61 0.71 -2.34
C CYS A 219 -7.03 -0.76 -2.40
N TYR A 220 -7.57 -1.17 -3.54
CA TYR A 220 -7.82 -2.56 -3.89
C TYR A 220 -6.68 -3.07 -4.74
N SER A 221 -5.94 -4.08 -4.28
CA SER A 221 -4.74 -4.59 -4.94
C SER A 221 -4.68 -6.12 -4.95
N PRO A 222 -5.34 -6.77 -5.90
CA PRO A 222 -5.14 -8.19 -6.17
C PRO A 222 -3.71 -8.50 -6.62
N ASN A 223 -3.30 -9.76 -6.49
CA ASN A 223 -2.08 -10.26 -7.12
C ASN A 223 -2.22 -10.29 -8.64
N GLY A 224 -1.13 -10.03 -9.36
CA GLY A 224 -1.10 -10.07 -10.82
C GLY A 224 -1.44 -11.44 -11.41
N GLY A 225 -1.52 -11.51 -12.75
CA GLY A 225 -1.86 -12.74 -13.47
C GLY A 225 -3.36 -12.92 -13.76
N PHE A 226 -4.19 -11.98 -13.38
CA PHE A 226 -5.64 -11.97 -13.60
C PHE A 226 -6.04 -11.60 -15.05
N ASP A 227 -7.23 -11.98 -15.46
CA ASP A 227 -7.94 -11.36 -16.58
C ASP A 227 -8.88 -10.23 -16.08
N PRO A 228 -9.52 -9.45 -17.00
CA PRO A 228 -10.40 -8.35 -16.59
C PRO A 228 -11.57 -8.77 -15.69
N ASP A 229 -12.19 -9.90 -15.96
CA ASP A 229 -13.35 -10.39 -15.18
C ASP A 229 -12.89 -10.86 -13.79
N GLU A 230 -11.75 -11.53 -13.70
CA GLU A 230 -11.14 -11.98 -12.45
C GLU A 230 -10.78 -10.79 -11.55
N TYR A 231 -10.19 -9.71 -12.12
CA TYR A 231 -9.88 -8.49 -11.36
C TYR A 231 -11.15 -7.90 -10.74
N MET A 232 -12.22 -7.77 -11.51
CA MET A 232 -13.47 -7.17 -11.08
C MET A 232 -14.34 -8.08 -10.20
N ALA A 233 -14.14 -9.40 -10.26
CA ALA A 233 -14.96 -10.35 -9.51
C ALA A 233 -15.01 -10.06 -8.00
N ARG A 234 -13.86 -9.62 -7.42
CA ARG A 234 -13.72 -9.30 -5.99
C ARG A 234 -13.68 -7.80 -5.70
N TYR A 235 -13.87 -6.95 -6.72
CA TYR A 235 -13.83 -5.49 -6.55
C TYR A 235 -14.93 -5.02 -5.60
N PRO A 236 -14.58 -4.30 -4.50
CA PRO A 236 -15.55 -3.94 -3.46
C PRO A 236 -16.57 -2.88 -3.88
N GLY A 237 -16.26 -2.09 -4.91
CA GLY A 237 -17.14 -1.06 -5.46
C GLY A 237 -16.53 0.35 -5.48
N ASP A 238 -17.03 1.19 -6.39
CA ASP A 238 -16.52 2.55 -6.62
C ASP A 238 -16.74 3.48 -5.42
N ASP A 239 -17.72 3.18 -4.60
CA ASP A 239 -18.07 3.95 -3.41
C ASP A 239 -17.11 3.74 -2.24
N VAL A 240 -16.28 2.70 -2.28
CA VAL A 240 -15.33 2.38 -1.20
C VAL A 240 -13.86 2.37 -1.64
N ILE A 241 -13.57 2.34 -2.94
CA ILE A 241 -12.20 2.28 -3.47
C ILE A 241 -11.81 3.61 -4.10
N ASP A 242 -10.61 4.10 -3.79
CA ASP A 242 -9.99 5.30 -4.35
C ASP A 242 -8.91 4.95 -5.38
N LEU A 243 -8.14 3.88 -5.15
CA LEU A 243 -7.04 3.44 -6.01
C LEU A 243 -7.21 1.98 -6.44
N LEU A 244 -6.94 1.72 -7.72
CA LEU A 244 -6.79 0.37 -8.28
C LEU A 244 -5.32 -0.02 -8.25
N GLY A 245 -4.98 -1.05 -7.50
CA GLY A 245 -3.62 -1.56 -7.36
C GLY A 245 -3.45 -2.94 -7.99
N VAL A 246 -2.21 -3.32 -8.16
CA VAL A 246 -1.78 -4.69 -8.43
C VAL A 246 -0.48 -4.95 -7.70
N ASP A 247 -0.37 -6.14 -7.10
CA ASP A 247 0.85 -6.64 -6.48
C ASP A 247 1.43 -7.71 -7.38
N GLN A 248 2.64 -7.49 -7.91
CA GLN A 248 3.24 -8.39 -8.89
C GLN A 248 4.75 -8.43 -8.77
N TYR A 249 5.28 -9.60 -8.43
CA TYR A 249 6.70 -9.85 -8.21
C TYR A 249 7.31 -10.66 -9.33
N GLU A 250 8.60 -10.45 -9.57
CA GLU A 250 9.41 -11.36 -10.37
C GLU A 250 9.97 -12.48 -9.49
N PHE A 251 9.72 -13.72 -9.92
CA PHE A 251 10.26 -14.90 -9.29
C PHE A 251 11.20 -15.62 -10.26
N ILE A 252 12.44 -15.85 -9.82
CA ILE A 252 13.42 -16.66 -10.57
C ILE A 252 13.41 -18.07 -10.01
N GLY A 253 13.15 -19.06 -10.88
CA GLY A 253 13.09 -20.46 -10.48
C GLY A 253 12.23 -21.30 -11.43
N PRO A 254 12.05 -22.60 -11.12
CA PRO A 254 11.29 -23.53 -11.98
C PRO A 254 9.85 -23.09 -12.23
N ASP A 255 9.23 -22.47 -11.22
CA ASP A 255 7.84 -21.98 -11.27
C ASP A 255 7.76 -20.48 -11.53
N GLY A 256 8.90 -19.80 -11.77
CA GLY A 256 9.00 -18.36 -11.95
C GLY A 256 8.95 -17.92 -13.41
N PHE A 257 9.18 -16.62 -13.62
CA PHE A 257 9.15 -15.98 -14.94
C PHE A 257 10.39 -16.28 -15.81
N GLY A 258 11.41 -16.86 -15.24
CA GLY A 258 12.70 -17.11 -15.90
C GLY A 258 13.73 -16.00 -15.62
N PRO A 259 14.97 -16.16 -16.10
CA PRO A 259 16.10 -15.33 -15.69
C PRO A 259 16.21 -13.97 -16.40
N SER A 260 15.42 -13.72 -17.46
CA SER A 260 15.59 -12.53 -18.32
C SER A 260 14.70 -11.35 -17.94
N GLY A 261 13.79 -11.49 -17.00
CA GLY A 261 12.80 -10.45 -16.68
C GLY A 261 11.74 -10.19 -17.76
N GLU A 262 11.92 -10.69 -18.99
CA GLU A 262 11.02 -10.41 -20.13
C GLU A 262 9.58 -10.83 -19.85
N ARG A 263 9.39 -12.01 -19.27
CA ARG A 263 8.06 -12.53 -18.95
C ARG A 263 7.41 -11.73 -17.83
N PHE A 264 8.15 -11.35 -16.80
CA PHE A 264 7.68 -10.49 -15.73
C PHE A 264 7.24 -9.12 -16.29
N ALA A 265 8.11 -8.47 -17.09
CA ALA A 265 7.78 -7.19 -17.70
C ALA A 265 6.53 -7.27 -18.58
N ALA A 266 6.38 -8.33 -19.38
CA ALA A 266 5.18 -8.56 -20.20
C ALA A 266 3.91 -8.71 -19.35
N GLU A 267 3.98 -9.42 -18.23
CA GLU A 267 2.84 -9.59 -17.31
C GLU A 267 2.51 -8.29 -16.57
N VAL A 268 3.51 -7.50 -16.14
CA VAL A 268 3.28 -6.16 -15.57
C VAL A 268 2.59 -5.26 -16.57
N ILE A 269 3.07 -5.20 -17.81
CA ILE A 269 2.45 -4.43 -18.89
C ILE A 269 0.98 -4.86 -19.11
N ARG A 270 0.71 -6.17 -19.10
CA ARG A 270 -0.65 -6.71 -19.25
C ARG A 270 -1.55 -6.28 -18.09
N SER A 271 -1.09 -6.48 -16.86
CA SER A 271 -1.84 -6.10 -15.65
C SER A 271 -2.12 -4.60 -15.59
N LEU A 272 -1.11 -3.76 -15.85
CA LEU A 272 -1.27 -2.30 -15.89
C LEU A 272 -2.17 -1.84 -17.05
N GLY A 273 -2.17 -2.54 -18.18
CA GLY A 273 -3.09 -2.29 -19.30
C GLY A 273 -4.55 -2.52 -18.91
N ILE A 274 -4.83 -3.59 -18.16
CA ILE A 274 -6.16 -3.89 -17.59
C ILE A 274 -6.55 -2.81 -16.57
N LEU A 275 -5.67 -2.48 -15.64
CA LEU A 275 -5.90 -1.44 -14.64
C LEU A 275 -6.16 -0.07 -15.30
N HIS A 276 -5.43 0.27 -16.35
CA HIS A 276 -5.62 1.53 -17.07
C HIS A 276 -7.01 1.62 -17.70
N ALA A 277 -7.49 0.54 -18.30
CA ALA A 277 -8.86 0.51 -18.82
C ALA A 277 -9.90 0.72 -17.70
N PHE A 278 -9.73 0.06 -16.56
CA PHE A 278 -10.60 0.24 -15.40
C PHE A 278 -10.46 1.61 -14.74
N SER A 279 -9.25 2.16 -14.64
CA SER A 279 -9.04 3.49 -14.06
C SER A 279 -9.82 4.58 -14.80
N ILE A 280 -9.89 4.48 -16.12
CA ILE A 280 -10.70 5.38 -16.94
C ILE A 280 -12.21 5.10 -16.75
N GLY A 281 -12.61 3.82 -16.77
CA GLY A 281 -14.02 3.42 -16.67
C GLY A 281 -14.66 3.74 -15.31
N HIS A 282 -13.88 3.69 -14.24
CA HIS A 282 -14.32 3.89 -12.85
C HIS A 282 -13.85 5.22 -12.24
N ASP A 283 -13.15 6.06 -13.01
CA ASP A 283 -12.58 7.35 -12.54
C ASP A 283 -11.72 7.17 -11.28
N LYS A 284 -10.76 6.24 -11.33
CA LYS A 284 -9.86 5.91 -10.22
C LYS A 284 -8.39 6.12 -10.62
N LEU A 285 -7.56 6.45 -9.63
CA LEU A 285 -6.11 6.35 -9.79
C LEU A 285 -5.67 4.87 -9.79
N MET A 286 -4.49 4.60 -10.33
CA MET A 286 -3.94 3.24 -10.35
C MET A 286 -2.48 3.22 -9.88
N CYS A 287 -2.01 2.07 -9.39
CA CYS A 287 -0.65 1.89 -8.90
C CYS A 287 -0.14 0.45 -9.07
N LEU A 288 1.17 0.28 -9.15
CA LEU A 288 1.85 -0.98 -8.91
C LEU A 288 2.21 -1.00 -7.42
N SER A 289 1.26 -1.52 -6.61
CA SER A 289 1.24 -1.34 -5.16
C SER A 289 2.28 -2.15 -4.43
N GLU A 290 2.71 -3.28 -5.00
CA GLU A 290 3.90 -4.03 -4.61
C GLU A 290 4.58 -4.66 -5.82
N THR A 291 5.91 -4.66 -5.80
CA THR A 291 6.71 -5.34 -6.82
C THR A 291 8.13 -5.62 -6.30
N GLY A 292 8.91 -6.36 -7.08
CA GLY A 292 10.31 -6.55 -6.82
C GLY A 292 10.86 -7.85 -7.40
N LEU A 293 12.17 -7.95 -7.37
CA LEU A 293 12.95 -9.16 -7.61
C LEU A 293 13.80 -9.42 -6.37
N GLU A 294 13.54 -10.51 -5.66
CA GLU A 294 14.25 -10.82 -4.42
C GLU A 294 15.76 -10.98 -4.65
N GLY A 295 16.56 -10.26 -3.85
CA GLY A 295 18.03 -10.28 -3.95
C GLY A 295 18.59 -9.59 -5.19
N ILE A 296 17.76 -9.15 -6.11
CA ILE A 296 18.09 -8.41 -7.34
C ILE A 296 19.30 -8.99 -8.08
N PRO A 297 19.29 -10.27 -8.48
CA PRO A 297 20.42 -10.91 -9.15
C PRO A 297 20.63 -10.41 -10.60
N ASP A 298 19.65 -9.74 -11.20
CA ASP A 298 19.80 -9.10 -12.51
C ASP A 298 20.42 -7.71 -12.33
N PRO A 299 21.62 -7.44 -12.88
CA PRO A 299 22.34 -6.19 -12.67
C PRO A 299 21.70 -4.99 -13.37
N THR A 300 20.74 -5.20 -14.25
CA THR A 300 20.04 -4.16 -15.02
C THR A 300 18.51 -4.17 -14.82
N TRP A 301 18.05 -4.83 -13.74
CA TRP A 301 16.64 -5.04 -13.49
C TRP A 301 15.83 -3.72 -13.44
N TRP A 302 16.40 -2.68 -12.86
CA TRP A 302 15.71 -1.40 -12.69
C TRP A 302 15.51 -0.68 -14.01
N THR A 303 16.58 -0.63 -14.84
CA THR A 303 16.57 0.16 -16.08
C THR A 303 16.08 -0.63 -17.30
N GLU A 304 16.29 -1.97 -17.33
CA GLU A 304 15.97 -2.78 -18.50
C GLU A 304 14.71 -3.66 -18.31
N VAL A 305 14.26 -3.88 -17.08
CA VAL A 305 13.08 -4.72 -16.78
C VAL A 305 11.94 -3.89 -16.21
N LEU A 306 12.10 -3.31 -15.00
CA LEU A 306 11.03 -2.61 -14.32
C LEU A 306 10.64 -1.31 -15.03
N TYR A 307 11.61 -0.44 -15.31
CA TYR A 307 11.32 0.87 -15.90
C TYR A 307 10.60 0.79 -17.26
N PRO A 308 11.03 -0.03 -18.24
CA PRO A 308 10.29 -0.21 -19.47
C PRO A 308 8.88 -0.74 -19.30
N ALA A 309 8.64 -1.57 -18.26
CA ALA A 309 7.32 -2.13 -18.00
C ALA A 309 6.31 -1.12 -17.44
N ILE A 310 6.79 -0.06 -16.75
CA ILE A 310 5.90 0.89 -16.06
C ILE A 310 5.83 2.29 -16.68
N LYS A 311 6.87 2.74 -17.40
CA LYS A 311 7.08 4.14 -17.80
C LYS A 311 5.96 4.76 -18.62
N ASP A 312 5.20 3.95 -19.35
CA ASP A 312 4.16 4.40 -20.28
C ASP A 312 2.75 4.36 -19.66
N PHE A 313 2.64 3.98 -18.38
CA PHE A 313 1.37 3.92 -17.67
C PHE A 313 1.21 5.07 -16.67
N PRO A 314 -0.03 5.60 -16.50
CA PRO A 314 -0.31 6.69 -15.58
C PRO A 314 -0.49 6.19 -14.13
N ILE A 315 0.48 5.41 -13.64
CA ILE A 315 0.45 4.92 -12.26
C ILE A 315 0.90 5.99 -11.27
N ALA A 316 0.19 6.10 -10.15
CA ALA A 316 0.50 7.06 -9.11
C ALA A 316 1.83 6.75 -8.41
N TYR A 317 2.10 5.47 -8.20
CA TYR A 317 3.35 5.01 -7.62
C TYR A 317 3.67 3.56 -8.00
N VAL A 318 4.94 3.20 -7.83
CA VAL A 318 5.45 1.84 -7.79
C VAL A 318 6.17 1.63 -6.47
N LEU A 319 5.88 0.54 -5.75
CA LEU A 319 6.51 0.25 -4.46
C LEU A 319 7.24 -1.09 -4.52
N THR A 320 8.53 -1.08 -4.19
CA THR A 320 9.29 -2.31 -3.97
C THR A 320 9.22 -2.74 -2.51
N TRP A 321 9.23 -4.07 -2.32
CA TRP A 321 9.15 -4.64 -0.98
C TRP A 321 10.38 -4.33 -0.14
N ARG A 322 10.40 -4.78 1.09
CA ARG A 322 11.35 -4.42 2.14
C ARG A 322 12.77 -5.00 1.97
N ASN A 323 13.73 -4.38 2.60
CA ASN A 323 15.07 -4.91 2.80
C ASN A 323 15.17 -5.45 4.23
N ALA A 324 14.98 -6.77 4.43
CA ALA A 324 14.98 -7.36 5.78
C ALA A 324 16.36 -7.34 6.42
N CYS A 325 16.47 -6.73 7.59
CA CYS A 325 17.74 -6.64 8.33
C CYS A 325 18.21 -7.98 8.92
N ASP A 326 17.30 -8.92 9.11
CA ASP A 326 17.50 -10.23 9.77
C ASP A 326 17.52 -11.41 8.80
N LYS A 327 17.26 -11.17 7.51
CA LYS A 327 17.26 -12.19 6.44
C LYS A 327 18.15 -11.75 5.28
N PRO A 328 19.48 -12.11 5.31
CA PRO A 328 20.42 -11.72 4.29
C PRO A 328 20.02 -12.16 2.91
N GLY A 329 19.56 -11.73 2.01
CA GLY A 329 19.05 -12.17 0.71
C GLY A 329 17.58 -11.80 0.49
N HIS A 330 16.85 -11.43 1.52
CA HIS A 330 15.51 -10.92 1.42
C HIS A 330 15.53 -9.38 1.35
N PHE A 331 15.85 -8.87 0.18
CA PHE A 331 15.86 -7.44 -0.11
C PHE A 331 15.36 -7.17 -1.54
N TYR A 332 14.70 -6.02 -1.73
CA TYR A 332 14.04 -5.64 -2.98
C TYR A 332 14.39 -4.23 -3.45
N ALA A 333 15.22 -3.52 -2.70
CA ALA A 333 15.81 -2.26 -3.12
C ALA A 333 17.32 -2.30 -2.95
N ALA A 334 18.05 -1.55 -3.78
CA ALA A 334 19.48 -1.43 -3.65
C ALA A 334 19.87 -0.66 -2.37
N TRP A 335 21.02 -1.00 -1.81
CA TRP A 335 21.61 -0.39 -0.63
C TRP A 335 23.05 0.01 -0.89
N GLU A 336 23.64 0.82 -0.04
CA GLU A 336 25.01 1.31 -0.22
C GLU A 336 26.03 0.14 -0.20
N GLY A 337 26.81 0.00 -1.27
CA GLY A 337 27.79 -1.07 -1.44
C GLY A 337 27.24 -2.31 -2.17
N PHE A 338 25.96 -2.34 -2.52
CA PHE A 338 25.41 -3.40 -3.36
C PHE A 338 25.92 -3.25 -4.80
N GLU A 339 26.31 -4.37 -5.43
CA GLU A 339 26.94 -4.35 -6.77
C GLU A 339 26.06 -3.74 -7.87
N ASN A 340 24.72 -3.92 -7.77
CA ASN A 340 23.74 -3.40 -8.73
C ASN A 340 23.17 -2.02 -8.32
N ALA A 341 23.73 -1.36 -7.29
CA ALA A 341 23.31 -0.01 -6.87
C ALA A 341 23.45 1.05 -8.00
N PRO A 342 24.43 0.99 -8.91
CA PRO A 342 24.49 1.93 -10.04
C PRO A 342 23.29 1.88 -10.97
N ASP A 343 22.68 0.71 -11.21
CA ASP A 343 21.48 0.58 -12.03
C ASP A 343 20.26 1.20 -11.35
N PHE A 344 20.09 0.95 -10.04
CA PHE A 344 19.04 1.61 -9.26
C PHE A 344 19.20 3.13 -9.24
N LYS A 345 20.45 3.63 -9.14
CA LYS A 345 20.71 5.06 -9.24
C LYS A 345 20.31 5.61 -10.60
N ALA A 346 20.67 4.93 -11.69
CA ALA A 346 20.27 5.33 -13.03
C ALA A 346 18.74 5.35 -13.20
N PHE A 347 18.02 4.35 -12.65
CA PHE A 347 16.56 4.35 -12.58
C PHE A 347 16.03 5.60 -11.84
N SER A 348 16.65 5.97 -10.72
CA SER A 348 16.22 7.15 -9.93
C SER A 348 16.42 8.49 -10.66
N GLU A 349 17.25 8.52 -11.68
CA GLU A 349 17.56 9.70 -12.50
C GLU A 349 16.65 9.81 -13.74
N ALA A 350 15.74 8.83 -13.97
CA ALA A 350 14.78 8.90 -15.06
C ALA A 350 13.78 10.05 -14.86
N ASP A 351 13.51 10.81 -15.92
CA ASP A 351 12.77 12.07 -15.86
C ASP A 351 11.36 11.95 -15.23
N ASN A 352 10.71 10.79 -15.41
CA ASN A 352 9.35 10.57 -14.93
C ASN A 352 9.27 9.78 -13.59
N ILE A 353 10.40 9.40 -13.01
CA ILE A 353 10.42 8.75 -11.68
C ILE A 353 10.60 9.79 -10.59
N GLY A 354 9.70 9.79 -9.62
CA GLY A 354 9.66 10.76 -8.53
C GLY A 354 10.18 10.20 -7.22
N PHE A 355 11.13 10.91 -6.60
CA PHE A 355 11.65 10.66 -5.26
C PHE A 355 11.42 11.88 -4.36
N LEU A 356 11.53 11.71 -3.05
CA LEU A 356 11.42 12.79 -2.09
C LEU A 356 12.81 13.38 -1.77
N LYS A 357 12.96 14.66 -2.03
CA LYS A 357 14.22 15.37 -1.66
C LYS A 357 14.38 15.45 -0.14
N PRO A 358 15.62 15.35 0.36
CA PRO A 358 15.92 15.49 1.80
C PRO A 358 15.50 16.82 2.37
#